data_91ca214fd8c3cabd0e3b1224a1fcd7c3
#
_entry.id   91ca214fd8c3cabd0e3b1224a1fcd7c3
#
_cell.length_a   1.000
_cell.length_b   1.000
_cell.length_c   1.000
_cell.angle_alpha   90.00
_cell.angle_beta   90.00
_cell.angle_gamma   90.00
#
_symmetry.space_group_name_H-M   'P 1'
#
loop_
_entity.id
_entity.type
_entity.pdbx_description
1 polymer ?
#
loop_
_entity_poly.entity_id
_entity_poly.type
_entity_poly.pdbx_seq_one_letter_code
_entity_poly.pdbx_strand_id
1 'polypeptide(L)'
;MRVGSETFGWIKKTAKPGWSNTNVVGALIEELGVPVGFDTDVNAAALAEQRWGAARGLSNFIYMTVGTGIGAGIVLNGRPVHGLVHPEFGHILIPHDHTGDPFPGSCPFHRDCLEGMASGEALRARYGEPADSSMIRPPGRSRRATLRSGS
;
A
#
# COMPACT_ATOMS: atom_id res chain seq x y z
N MET A 1 -12.40 -10.63 -1.13
CA MET A 1 -13.32 -11.16 -0.12
C MET A 1 -14.70 -11.29 -0.73
N ARG A 2 -15.29 -12.48 -0.73
CA ARG A 2 -16.61 -12.71 -1.34
C ARG A 2 -17.65 -12.76 -0.22
N VAL A 3 -18.54 -11.78 -0.18
CA VAL A 3 -19.68 -11.79 0.75
C VAL A 3 -20.49 -13.05 0.50
N GLY A 4 -20.83 -13.80 1.54
CA GLY A 4 -21.55 -15.08 1.44
C GLY A 4 -20.69 -16.32 1.24
N SER A 5 -19.34 -16.21 1.21
CA SER A 5 -18.48 -17.39 1.29
C SER A 5 -18.34 -17.88 2.73
N GLU A 6 -18.14 -19.20 2.92
CA GLU A 6 -17.89 -19.79 4.26
C GLU A 6 -16.67 -19.21 4.97
N THR A 7 -15.77 -18.57 4.22
CA THR A 7 -14.56 -17.96 4.75
C THR A 7 -14.61 -16.43 4.76
N PHE A 8 -15.80 -15.84 4.60
CA PHE A 8 -15.95 -14.40 4.73
C PHE A 8 -15.58 -13.96 6.15
N GLY A 9 -14.72 -12.93 6.26
CA GLY A 9 -14.25 -12.42 7.56
C GLY A 9 -13.13 -13.23 8.22
N TRP A 10 -12.61 -14.25 7.53
CA TRP A 10 -11.46 -15.01 8.02
C TRP A 10 -10.16 -14.46 7.48
N ILE A 11 -9.16 -14.29 8.34
CA ILE A 11 -7.77 -14.11 7.94
C ILE A 11 -7.18 -15.50 7.73
N LYS A 12 -7.10 -15.96 6.47
CA LYS A 12 -6.64 -17.32 6.15
C LYS A 12 -5.15 -17.49 6.28
N LYS A 13 -4.38 -16.57 5.69
CA LYS A 13 -2.91 -16.55 5.71
C LYS A 13 -2.42 -15.12 5.84
N THR A 14 -1.48 -14.89 6.72
CA THR A 14 -0.85 -13.59 6.93
C THR A 14 0.56 -13.77 7.47
N ALA A 15 1.43 -12.81 7.20
CA ALA A 15 2.77 -12.75 7.80
C ALA A 15 2.76 -12.34 9.29
N LYS A 16 1.60 -11.87 9.79
CA LYS A 16 1.48 -11.44 11.20
C LYS A 16 1.30 -12.67 12.11
N PRO A 17 2.18 -12.88 13.10
CA PRO A 17 2.07 -14.02 14.02
C PRO A 17 0.72 -14.03 14.78
N GLY A 18 0.12 -15.21 14.92
CA GLY A 18 -1.11 -15.40 15.68
C GLY A 18 -2.42 -15.04 14.96
N TRP A 19 -2.37 -14.51 13.73
CA TRP A 19 -3.56 -14.07 13.01
C TRP A 19 -4.02 -15.02 11.89
N SER A 20 -3.22 -16.02 11.54
CA SER A 20 -3.62 -16.98 10.51
C SER A 20 -4.76 -17.88 10.98
N ASN A 21 -5.71 -18.17 10.09
CA ASN A 21 -6.94 -18.94 10.35
C ASN A 21 -7.84 -18.36 11.47
N THR A 22 -7.89 -17.04 11.58
CA THR A 22 -8.71 -16.34 12.59
C THR A 22 -10.00 -15.85 11.97
N ASN A 23 -11.16 -16.21 12.58
CA ASN A 23 -12.47 -15.71 12.20
C ASN A 23 -12.74 -14.38 12.91
N VAL A 24 -12.23 -13.29 12.36
CA VAL A 24 -12.37 -11.94 12.98
C VAL A 24 -13.82 -11.46 12.97
N VAL A 25 -14.51 -11.63 11.84
CA VAL A 25 -15.91 -11.15 11.72
C VAL A 25 -16.84 -11.94 12.62
N GLY A 26 -16.69 -13.27 12.65
CA GLY A 26 -17.52 -14.11 13.52
C GLY A 26 -17.37 -13.75 15.00
N ALA A 27 -16.12 -13.60 15.47
CA ALA A 27 -15.84 -13.21 16.85
C ALA A 27 -16.43 -11.83 17.20
N LEU A 28 -16.32 -10.85 16.30
CA LEU A 28 -16.89 -9.51 16.51
C LEU A 28 -18.44 -9.52 16.51
N ILE A 29 -19.07 -10.31 15.64
CA ILE A 29 -20.54 -10.44 15.64
C ILE A 29 -21.01 -11.08 16.95
N GLU A 30 -20.34 -12.13 17.41
CA GLU A 30 -20.66 -12.83 18.65
C GLU A 30 -20.54 -11.90 19.86
N GLU A 31 -19.46 -11.14 19.95
CA GLU A 31 -19.20 -10.25 21.09
C GLU A 31 -20.10 -9.00 21.10
N LEU A 32 -20.32 -8.40 19.92
CA LEU A 32 -20.99 -7.10 19.83
C LEU A 32 -22.48 -7.19 19.50
N GLY A 33 -22.96 -8.31 18.98
CA GLY A 33 -24.36 -8.50 18.60
C GLY A 33 -24.83 -7.61 17.43
N VAL A 34 -23.91 -7.09 16.61
CA VAL A 34 -24.22 -6.18 15.49
C VAL A 34 -23.64 -6.70 14.18
N PRO A 35 -24.19 -6.30 13.01
CA PRO A 35 -23.59 -6.59 11.71
C PRO A 35 -22.18 -5.99 11.61
N VAL A 36 -21.22 -6.78 11.09
CA VAL A 36 -19.83 -6.36 10.93
C VAL A 36 -19.49 -6.32 9.46
N GLY A 37 -19.03 -5.15 8.97
CA GLY A 37 -18.39 -4.99 7.66
C GLY A 37 -16.91 -5.37 7.73
N PHE A 38 -16.39 -5.96 6.67
CA PHE A 38 -14.99 -6.36 6.60
C PHE A 38 -14.41 -6.06 5.21
N ASP A 39 -13.37 -5.25 5.18
CA ASP A 39 -12.66 -4.87 3.96
C ASP A 39 -11.17 -4.66 4.28
N THR A 40 -10.38 -4.33 3.25
CA THR A 40 -8.97 -3.96 3.43
C THR A 40 -8.84 -2.56 4.03
N ASP A 41 -7.73 -2.30 4.69
CA ASP A 41 -7.39 -0.99 5.25
C ASP A 41 -7.35 0.11 4.17
N VAL A 42 -6.80 -0.19 3.00
CA VAL A 42 -6.75 0.75 1.86
C VAL A 42 -8.13 1.04 1.26
N ASN A 43 -9.06 0.06 1.23
CA ASN A 43 -10.43 0.31 0.82
C ASN A 43 -11.17 1.16 1.86
N ALA A 44 -10.97 0.88 3.15
CA ALA A 44 -11.54 1.69 4.22
C ALA A 44 -11.02 3.13 4.16
N ALA A 45 -9.73 3.33 3.93
CA ALA A 45 -9.15 4.65 3.75
C ALA A 45 -9.68 5.35 2.49
N ALA A 46 -9.80 4.65 1.36
CA ALA A 46 -10.42 5.22 0.15
C ALA A 46 -11.86 5.68 0.40
N LEU A 47 -12.67 4.89 1.09
CA LEU A 47 -14.04 5.29 1.46
C LEU A 47 -14.07 6.49 2.41
N ALA A 48 -13.12 6.56 3.35
CA ALA A 48 -12.99 7.72 4.24
C ALA A 48 -12.63 8.99 3.46
N GLU A 49 -11.68 8.91 2.52
CA GLU A 49 -11.33 10.02 1.63
C GLU A 49 -12.52 10.46 0.75
N GLN A 50 -13.31 9.52 0.26
CA GLN A 50 -14.53 9.83 -0.50
C GLN A 50 -15.57 10.53 0.35
N ARG A 51 -15.73 10.13 1.60
CA ARG A 51 -16.77 10.67 2.50
C ARG A 51 -16.38 12.01 3.10
N TRP A 52 -15.14 12.15 3.53
CA TRP A 52 -14.69 13.28 4.37
C TRP A 52 -13.43 13.99 3.87
N GLY A 53 -12.66 13.38 2.98
CA GLY A 53 -11.34 13.85 2.57
C GLY A 53 -11.27 14.44 1.15
N ALA A 54 -10.11 14.26 0.53
CA ALA A 54 -9.76 14.86 -0.76
C ALA A 54 -10.56 14.27 -1.95
N ALA A 55 -11.13 13.07 -1.80
CA ALA A 55 -11.91 12.40 -2.86
C ALA A 55 -13.41 12.70 -2.80
N ARG A 56 -13.85 13.70 -2.02
CA ARG A 56 -15.26 14.11 -1.97
C ARG A 56 -15.75 14.54 -3.35
N GLY A 57 -16.91 13.97 -3.76
CA GLY A 57 -17.52 14.25 -5.06
C GLY A 57 -16.90 13.47 -6.23
N LEU A 58 -15.83 12.70 -6.00
CA LEU A 58 -15.24 11.84 -7.02
C LEU A 58 -15.90 10.46 -7.01
N SER A 59 -16.24 9.96 -8.19
CA SER A 59 -16.76 8.60 -8.37
C SER A 59 -15.70 7.61 -8.84
N ASN A 60 -14.56 8.10 -9.33
CA ASN A 60 -13.45 7.28 -9.82
C ASN A 60 -12.14 7.87 -9.31
N PHE A 61 -11.41 7.10 -8.50
CA PHE A 61 -10.11 7.49 -7.95
C PHE A 61 -9.38 6.29 -7.36
N ILE A 62 -8.11 6.48 -7.07
CA ILE A 62 -7.28 5.52 -6.37
C ILE A 62 -6.71 6.19 -5.12
N TYR A 63 -6.91 5.58 -3.97
CA TYR A 63 -6.17 5.89 -2.74
C TYR A 63 -4.98 4.96 -2.65
N MET A 64 -3.78 5.49 -2.52
CA MET A 64 -2.55 4.70 -2.46
C MET A 64 -1.78 4.98 -1.18
N THR A 65 -1.32 3.93 -0.52
CA THR A 65 -0.35 4.00 0.57
C THR A 65 1.01 3.55 0.08
N VAL A 66 2.05 4.33 0.38
CA VAL A 66 3.44 3.98 0.15
C VAL A 66 4.15 4.01 1.50
N GLY A 67 4.40 2.81 2.04
CA GLY A 67 5.03 2.60 3.34
C GLY A 67 6.04 1.46 3.23
N THR A 68 6.05 0.53 4.18
CA THR A 68 6.84 -0.72 4.11
C THR A 68 6.57 -1.46 2.80
N GLY A 69 5.29 -1.55 2.40
CA GLY A 69 4.83 -2.02 1.10
C GLY A 69 4.04 -0.92 0.36
N ILE A 70 3.37 -1.30 -0.73
CA ILE A 70 2.45 -0.44 -1.48
C ILE A 70 1.09 -1.11 -1.57
N GLY A 71 0.05 -0.43 -1.06
CA GLY A 71 -1.34 -0.86 -1.19
C GLY A 71 -2.19 0.20 -1.85
N ALA A 72 -3.32 -0.20 -2.46
CA ALA A 72 -4.27 0.77 -2.98
C ALA A 72 -5.73 0.33 -2.84
N GLY A 73 -6.59 1.27 -2.46
CA GLY A 73 -8.02 1.18 -2.57
C GLY A 73 -8.48 1.84 -3.86
N ILE A 74 -9.07 1.06 -4.76
CA ILE A 74 -9.55 1.54 -6.06
C ILE A 74 -11.05 1.75 -5.96
N VAL A 75 -11.54 2.94 -6.31
CA VAL A 75 -12.97 3.25 -6.36
C VAL A 75 -13.36 3.53 -7.79
N LEU A 76 -14.34 2.80 -8.31
CA LEU A 76 -14.95 2.98 -9.62
C LEU A 76 -16.47 3.10 -9.48
N ASN A 77 -17.06 4.11 -10.14
CA ASN A 77 -18.47 4.41 -10.06
C ASN A 77 -18.98 4.53 -8.61
N GLY A 78 -18.16 5.14 -7.75
CA GLY A 78 -18.47 5.37 -6.34
C GLY A 78 -18.39 4.13 -5.42
N ARG A 79 -17.86 3.01 -5.92
CA ARG A 79 -17.77 1.75 -5.17
C ARG A 79 -16.34 1.21 -5.17
N PRO A 80 -15.86 0.66 -4.04
CA PRO A 80 -14.59 -0.04 -3.99
C PRO A 80 -14.58 -1.24 -4.95
N VAL A 81 -13.46 -1.42 -5.63
CA VAL A 81 -13.25 -2.56 -6.52
C VAL A 81 -12.82 -3.76 -5.69
N HIS A 82 -13.62 -4.82 -5.77
CA HIS A 82 -13.27 -6.13 -5.26
C HIS A 82 -13.22 -7.09 -6.44
N GLY A 83 -12.13 -7.84 -6.57
CA GLY A 83 -12.04 -8.93 -7.52
C GLY A 83 -12.43 -10.27 -6.88
N LEU A 84 -11.94 -11.37 -7.43
CA LEU A 84 -11.95 -12.65 -6.75
C LEU A 84 -11.16 -12.60 -5.44
N VAL A 85 -10.06 -11.85 -5.47
CA VAL A 85 -9.24 -11.42 -4.34
C VAL A 85 -9.10 -9.90 -4.38
N HIS A 86 -8.45 -9.29 -3.38
CA HIS A 86 -8.08 -7.87 -3.43
C HIS A 86 -7.18 -7.60 -4.65
N PRO A 87 -7.32 -6.44 -5.35
CA PRO A 87 -6.57 -6.17 -6.59
C PRO A 87 -5.05 -6.20 -6.49
N GLU A 88 -4.45 -6.11 -5.29
CA GLU A 88 -3.00 -6.16 -5.06
C GLU A 88 -2.22 -5.17 -5.95
N PHE A 89 -2.68 -3.92 -5.98
CA PHE A 89 -2.19 -2.88 -6.88
C PHE A 89 -0.68 -2.62 -6.76
N GLY A 90 -0.10 -2.80 -5.58
CA GLY A 90 1.35 -2.67 -5.38
C GLY A 90 2.18 -3.63 -6.22
N HIS A 91 1.57 -4.71 -6.69
CA HIS A 91 2.27 -5.72 -7.49
C HIS A 91 2.09 -5.58 -9.01
N ILE A 92 1.58 -4.45 -9.49
CA ILE A 92 1.54 -4.18 -10.93
C ILE A 92 2.95 -4.14 -11.51
N LEU A 93 3.10 -4.66 -12.73
CA LEU A 93 4.35 -4.55 -13.46
C LEU A 93 4.53 -3.11 -13.96
N ILE A 94 5.72 -2.59 -13.79
CA ILE A 94 6.12 -1.27 -14.28
C ILE A 94 7.28 -1.41 -15.27
N PRO A 95 7.42 -0.50 -16.23
CA PRO A 95 8.60 -0.50 -17.09
C PRO A 95 9.89 -0.34 -16.27
N HIS A 96 10.87 -1.18 -16.53
CA HIS A 96 12.15 -1.16 -15.85
C HIS A 96 13.31 -1.27 -16.85
N ASP A 97 14.19 -0.28 -16.88
CA ASP A 97 15.42 -0.31 -17.64
C ASP A 97 16.58 -0.86 -16.80
N HIS A 98 16.79 -2.16 -16.87
CA HIS A 98 17.87 -2.85 -16.13
C HIS A 98 19.28 -2.38 -16.49
N THR A 99 19.46 -1.65 -17.61
CA THR A 99 20.76 -1.08 -17.98
C THR A 99 21.02 0.23 -17.24
N GLY A 100 20.01 1.08 -17.18
CA GLY A 100 20.08 2.37 -16.47
C GLY A 100 19.90 2.23 -14.96
N ASP A 101 19.14 1.22 -14.52
CA ASP A 101 18.89 0.92 -13.11
C ASP A 101 19.10 -0.58 -12.84
N PRO A 102 20.26 -1.00 -12.35
CA PRO A 102 20.57 -2.41 -12.11
C PRO A 102 19.90 -3.00 -10.85
N PHE A 103 19.12 -2.22 -10.11
CA PHE A 103 18.44 -2.72 -8.91
C PHE A 103 17.41 -3.79 -9.27
N PRO A 104 17.51 -5.03 -8.73
CA PRO A 104 16.65 -6.13 -9.15
C PRO A 104 15.22 -6.09 -8.60
N GLY A 105 14.91 -5.08 -7.77
CA GLY A 105 13.66 -5.03 -6.99
C GLY A 105 13.71 -5.87 -5.71
N SER A 106 12.94 -5.45 -4.71
CA SER A 106 12.90 -6.08 -3.38
C SER A 106 11.68 -6.99 -3.16
N CYS A 107 10.71 -7.02 -4.07
CA CYS A 107 9.52 -7.85 -3.89
C CYS A 107 9.87 -9.35 -3.97
N PRO A 108 9.51 -10.17 -2.96
CA PRO A 108 9.86 -11.59 -2.95
C PRO A 108 9.11 -12.42 -4.00
N PHE A 109 8.03 -11.88 -4.59
CA PHE A 109 7.20 -12.59 -5.56
C PHE A 109 7.47 -12.16 -7.00
N HIS A 110 7.62 -10.84 -7.24
CA HIS A 110 7.66 -10.23 -8.57
C HIS A 110 8.93 -9.42 -8.82
N ARG A 111 9.82 -9.32 -7.84
CA ARG A 111 11.06 -8.55 -7.86
C ARG A 111 10.82 -7.06 -8.13
N ASP A 112 10.75 -6.65 -9.40
CA ASP A 112 10.70 -5.28 -9.90
C ASP A 112 9.30 -4.75 -10.22
N CYS A 113 8.27 -5.29 -9.57
CA CYS A 113 6.94 -4.67 -9.56
C CYS A 113 6.96 -3.30 -8.86
N LEU A 114 5.86 -2.55 -8.92
CA LEU A 114 5.77 -1.22 -8.30
C LEU A 114 6.23 -1.22 -6.83
N GLU A 115 5.74 -2.15 -6.02
CA GLU A 115 6.16 -2.30 -4.62
C GLU A 115 7.64 -2.62 -4.50
N GLY A 116 8.13 -3.55 -5.33
CA GLY A 116 9.53 -3.97 -5.32
C GLY A 116 10.51 -2.87 -5.71
N MET A 117 10.06 -1.83 -6.41
CA MET A 117 10.89 -0.72 -6.86
C MET A 117 10.73 0.55 -6.02
N ALA A 118 9.55 0.79 -5.42
CA ALA A 118 9.20 2.09 -4.87
C ALA A 118 8.70 2.05 -3.41
N SER A 119 8.60 0.89 -2.77
CA SER A 119 8.23 0.79 -1.35
C SER A 119 9.37 1.24 -0.42
N GLY A 120 9.04 1.45 0.86
CA GLY A 120 10.05 1.74 1.88
C GLY A 120 11.10 0.63 2.01
N GLU A 121 10.71 -0.64 1.87
CA GLU A 121 11.65 -1.77 1.81
C GLU A 121 12.54 -1.72 0.56
N ALA A 122 11.98 -1.33 -0.59
CA ALA A 122 12.77 -1.15 -1.81
C ALA A 122 13.80 -0.04 -1.66
N LEU A 123 13.40 1.09 -1.08
CA LEU A 123 14.32 2.21 -0.82
C LEU A 123 15.41 1.82 0.16
N ARG A 124 15.07 1.11 1.23
CA ARG A 124 16.05 0.58 2.18
C ARG A 124 17.02 -0.41 1.54
N ALA A 125 16.52 -1.33 0.72
CA ALA A 125 17.36 -2.30 0.01
C ALA A 125 18.30 -1.63 -1.01
N ARG A 126 17.84 -0.54 -1.63
CA ARG A 126 18.60 0.21 -2.64
C ARG A 126 19.65 1.14 -2.04
N TYR A 127 19.32 1.83 -0.94
CA TYR A 127 20.14 2.92 -0.38
C TYR A 127 20.71 2.62 1.01
N GLY A 128 20.35 1.52 1.63
CA GLY A 128 20.88 1.10 2.94
C GLY A 128 20.24 1.80 4.14
N GLU A 129 19.33 2.76 3.92
CA GLU A 129 18.67 3.54 4.96
C GLU A 129 17.14 3.55 4.78
N PRO A 130 16.37 3.68 5.89
CA PRO A 130 14.93 3.89 5.79
C PRO A 130 14.62 5.17 5.02
N ALA A 131 13.56 5.16 4.22
CA ALA A 131 13.05 6.37 3.62
C ALA A 131 12.52 7.30 4.72
N ASP A 132 13.19 8.43 4.93
CA ASP A 132 12.72 9.49 5.80
C ASP A 132 12.37 10.77 5.00
N SER A 133 11.76 11.74 5.67
CA SER A 133 11.38 13.01 5.05
C SER A 133 12.55 13.83 4.49
N SER A 134 13.80 13.54 4.90
CA SER A 134 15.00 14.21 4.40
C SER A 134 15.39 13.77 2.99
N MET A 135 14.92 12.58 2.55
CA MET A 135 15.15 12.06 1.20
C MET A 135 14.19 12.66 0.16
N ILE A 136 13.05 13.23 0.58
CA ILE A 136 12.12 13.91 -0.31
C ILE A 136 12.64 15.33 -0.58
N ARG A 137 13.61 15.46 -1.49
CA ARG A 137 14.07 16.76 -1.97
C ARG A 137 13.20 17.19 -3.15
N PRO A 138 12.62 18.40 -3.09
CA PRO A 138 12.02 18.96 -4.29
C PRO A 138 13.12 19.15 -5.36
N PRO A 139 12.83 18.82 -6.63
CA PRO A 139 13.78 19.07 -7.71
C PRO A 139 14.13 20.56 -7.77
N GLY A 140 15.41 20.93 -7.64
CA GLY A 140 15.86 22.30 -7.92
C GLY A 140 16.69 23.04 -6.88
N ARG A 141 17.06 22.47 -5.73
CA ARG A 141 18.05 23.11 -4.84
C ARG A 141 19.39 22.39 -4.85
N SER A 142 20.32 22.85 -5.67
CA SER A 142 21.72 22.46 -5.57
C SER A 142 22.30 22.91 -4.22
N ARG A 143 23.12 22.08 -3.57
CA ARG A 143 23.92 22.50 -2.43
C ARG A 143 24.86 23.63 -2.89
N ARG A 144 24.68 24.85 -2.41
CA ARG A 144 25.77 25.81 -2.44
C ARG A 144 26.87 25.23 -1.54
N ALA A 145 27.99 24.87 -2.14
CA ALA A 145 29.20 24.56 -1.40
C ALA A 145 29.59 25.81 -0.63
N THR A 146 29.50 25.79 0.70
CA THR A 146 30.13 26.77 1.58
C THR A 146 31.61 26.48 1.52
N LEU A 147 32.31 27.16 0.62
CA LEU A 147 33.76 27.31 0.71
C LEU A 147 34.06 28.04 2.01
N ARG A 148 34.59 27.34 2.99
CA ARG A 148 35.27 27.96 4.13
C ARG A 148 36.54 28.58 3.58
N SER A 149 36.61 29.92 3.52
CA SER A 149 37.85 30.68 3.40
C SER A 149 38.59 30.50 4.72
N GLY A 150 39.65 29.68 4.71
CA GLY A 150 40.67 29.72 5.75
C GLY A 150 41.59 30.88 5.48
N SER A 151 41.76 31.70 6.46
CA SER A 151 42.92 32.63 6.66
C SER A 151 43.65 32.17 7.89
#